data_59f3cd61034c6623a37eea251306000c
#
_entry.id   59f3cd61034c6623a37eea251306000c
#
_cell.length_a   1.000
_cell.length_b   1.000
_cell.length_c   1.000
_cell.angle_alpha   90.00
_cell.angle_beta   90.00
_cell.angle_gamma   90.00
#
_symmetry.space_group_name_H-M   'P 1'
#
loop_
_entity.id
_entity.type
_entity.pdbx_description
1 polymer ?
#
loop_
_entity_poly.entity_id
_entity_poly.type
_entity_poly.pdbx_seq_one_letter_code
_entity_poly.pdbx_strand_id
1 'polypeptide(L)'
;MDDTKFEKIRLLGSIVIAALCYGMFFYLLYGSMTRHQNILGPLLFLVIAINNTYRIRAHYKIERMRKDAVSEEEVAEAARRQGLVSSIFSNASAGFYLLLLSVVFLFSHIKDKYIYTGISAVLALCFIGLLVFSIRNLKRFYRL
;
A
#
# COMPACT_ATOMS: atom_id res chain seq x y z
N MET A 1 9.31 9.91 -24.73
CA MET A 1 7.95 9.72 -24.19
C MET A 1 7.62 10.92 -23.31
N ASP A 2 6.52 11.60 -23.60
CA ASP A 2 6.13 12.77 -22.83
C ASP A 2 5.82 12.37 -21.40
N ASP A 3 6.46 13.02 -20.42
CA ASP A 3 6.25 12.72 -18.99
C ASP A 3 4.76 12.83 -18.59
N THR A 4 4.02 13.73 -19.22
CA THR A 4 2.58 13.89 -19.03
C THR A 4 1.76 12.68 -19.47
N LYS A 5 2.13 12.01 -20.56
CA LYS A 5 1.48 10.77 -21.01
C LYS A 5 1.74 9.62 -20.07
N PHE A 6 2.98 9.50 -19.59
CA PHE A 6 3.37 8.48 -18.64
C PHE A 6 2.62 8.63 -17.30
N GLU A 7 2.51 9.85 -16.79
CA GLU A 7 1.74 10.15 -15.56
C GLU A 7 0.26 9.79 -15.73
N LYS A 8 -0.36 10.10 -16.88
CA LYS A 8 -1.76 9.75 -17.15
C LYS A 8 -1.99 8.25 -17.21
N ILE A 9 -1.09 7.50 -17.86
CA ILE A 9 -1.14 6.03 -17.92
C ILE A 9 -1.01 5.45 -16.52
N ARG A 10 -0.08 5.95 -15.72
CA ARG A 10 0.14 5.52 -14.34
C ARG A 10 -1.08 5.80 -13.46
N LEU A 11 -1.70 6.96 -13.61
CA LEU A 11 -2.93 7.33 -12.91
C LEU A 11 -4.08 6.40 -13.29
N LEU A 12 -4.28 6.17 -14.60
CA LEU A 12 -5.31 5.26 -15.10
C LEU A 12 -5.09 3.84 -14.55
N GLY A 13 -3.84 3.36 -14.56
CA GLY A 13 -3.48 2.08 -13.98
C GLY A 13 -3.84 1.99 -12.49
N SER A 14 -3.56 3.04 -11.71
CA SER A 14 -3.91 3.12 -10.28
C SER A 14 -5.43 3.09 -10.07
N ILE A 15 -6.20 3.78 -10.90
CA ILE A 15 -7.66 3.78 -10.83
C ILE A 15 -8.22 2.39 -11.13
N VAL A 16 -7.73 1.73 -12.18
CA VAL A 16 -8.16 0.37 -12.55
C VAL A 16 -7.82 -0.63 -11.43
N ILE A 17 -6.61 -0.57 -10.90
CA ILE A 17 -6.18 -1.44 -9.79
C ILE A 17 -7.05 -1.20 -8.56
N ALA A 18 -7.31 0.04 -8.19
CA ALA A 18 -8.17 0.37 -7.06
C ALA A 18 -9.59 -0.19 -7.26
N ALA A 19 -10.19 0.00 -8.42
CA ALA A 19 -11.52 -0.52 -8.74
C ALA A 19 -11.58 -2.05 -8.68
N LEU A 20 -10.60 -2.74 -9.25
CA LEU A 20 -10.50 -4.19 -9.20
C LEU A 20 -10.29 -4.69 -7.77
N CYS A 21 -9.45 -4.03 -6.99
CA CYS A 21 -9.20 -4.41 -5.59
C CYS A 21 -10.44 -4.21 -4.71
N TYR A 22 -11.19 -3.12 -4.89
CA TYR A 22 -12.46 -2.95 -4.18
C TYR A 22 -13.49 -4.01 -4.59
N GLY A 23 -13.61 -4.33 -5.87
CA GLY A 23 -14.47 -5.39 -6.36
C GLY A 23 -14.10 -6.76 -5.76
N MET A 24 -12.83 -7.12 -5.78
CA MET A 24 -12.33 -8.35 -5.16
C MET A 24 -12.53 -8.37 -3.64
N PHE A 25 -12.34 -7.23 -2.98
CA PHE A 25 -12.62 -7.12 -1.55
C PHE A 25 -14.07 -7.47 -1.22
N PHE A 26 -15.03 -6.87 -1.90
CA PHE A 26 -16.44 -7.14 -1.68
C PHE A 26 -16.83 -8.57 -2.04
N TYR A 27 -16.30 -9.10 -3.13
CA TYR A 27 -16.54 -10.48 -3.55
C TYR A 27 -16.03 -11.49 -2.51
N LEU A 28 -14.80 -11.32 -2.05
CA LEU A 28 -14.19 -12.18 -1.04
C LEU A 28 -14.81 -12.00 0.34
N LEU A 29 -15.21 -10.79 0.69
CA LEU A 29 -15.92 -10.52 1.93
C LEU A 29 -17.27 -11.24 1.97
N TYR A 30 -18.01 -11.21 0.87
CA TYR A 30 -19.25 -11.96 0.72
C TYR A 30 -19.02 -13.47 0.88
N GLY A 31 -18.00 -14.01 0.21
CA GLY A 31 -17.60 -15.42 0.37
C GLY A 31 -17.19 -15.77 1.79
N SER A 32 -16.47 -14.86 2.47
CA SER A 32 -16.07 -15.04 3.87
C SER A 32 -17.28 -15.07 4.81
N MET A 33 -18.26 -14.21 4.59
CA MET A 33 -19.48 -14.16 5.41
C MET A 33 -20.41 -15.36 5.18
N THR A 34 -20.50 -15.86 3.95
CA THR A 34 -21.43 -16.94 3.58
C THR A 34 -20.83 -18.34 3.72
N ARG A 35 -19.53 -18.50 3.50
CA ARG A 35 -18.83 -19.79 3.47
C ARG A 35 -17.83 -19.98 4.60
N HIS A 36 -17.76 -19.06 5.56
CA HIS A 36 -16.78 -19.05 6.66
C HIS A 36 -15.33 -19.15 6.18
N GLN A 37 -15.01 -18.52 5.06
CA GLN A 37 -13.65 -18.44 4.54
C GLN A 37 -12.81 -17.43 5.34
N ASN A 38 -11.48 -17.53 5.19
CA ASN A 38 -10.55 -16.66 5.88
C ASN A 38 -10.71 -15.17 5.45
N ILE A 39 -10.76 -14.27 6.42
CA ILE A 39 -10.89 -12.82 6.20
C ILE A 39 -9.60 -12.16 5.69
N LEU A 40 -8.46 -12.85 5.74
CA LEU A 40 -7.16 -12.28 5.33
C LEU A 40 -7.10 -11.91 3.85
N GLY A 41 -7.74 -12.69 2.98
CA GLY A 41 -7.82 -12.38 1.56
C GLY A 41 -8.49 -11.03 1.28
N PRO A 42 -9.73 -10.82 1.79
CA PRO A 42 -10.39 -9.52 1.66
C PRO A 42 -9.58 -8.36 2.23
N LEU A 43 -8.95 -8.53 3.39
CA LEU A 43 -8.12 -7.49 4.00
C LEU A 43 -6.96 -7.06 3.11
N LEU A 44 -6.29 -8.00 2.43
CA LEU A 44 -5.21 -7.68 1.50
C LEU A 44 -5.69 -6.75 0.38
N PHE A 45 -6.78 -7.10 -0.26
CA PHE A 45 -7.34 -6.29 -1.35
C PHE A 45 -7.82 -4.92 -0.86
N LEU A 46 -8.39 -4.84 0.34
CA LEU A 46 -8.79 -3.58 0.95
C LEU A 46 -7.56 -2.66 1.18
N VAL A 47 -6.47 -3.18 1.72
CA VAL A 47 -5.23 -2.43 1.96
C VAL A 47 -4.66 -1.90 0.65
N ILE A 48 -4.58 -2.73 -0.39
CA ILE A 48 -4.10 -2.32 -1.72
C ILE A 48 -5.01 -1.22 -2.30
N ALA A 49 -6.32 -1.39 -2.19
CA ALA A 49 -7.30 -0.42 -2.68
C ALA A 49 -7.16 0.94 -1.98
N ILE A 50 -7.02 0.95 -0.65
CA ILE A 50 -6.84 2.18 0.14
C ILE A 50 -5.54 2.88 -0.27
N ASN A 51 -4.44 2.16 -0.41
CA ASN A 51 -3.16 2.73 -0.83
C ASN A 51 -3.24 3.37 -2.23
N ASN A 52 -3.87 2.68 -3.17
CA ASN A 52 -4.07 3.23 -4.53
C ASN A 52 -5.01 4.44 -4.52
N THR A 53 -6.06 4.43 -3.72
CA THR A 53 -6.96 5.58 -3.54
C THR A 53 -6.20 6.79 -2.98
N TYR A 54 -5.33 6.59 -2.00
CA TYR A 54 -4.47 7.64 -1.48
C TYR A 54 -3.58 8.24 -2.57
N ARG A 55 -2.94 7.40 -3.39
CA ARG A 55 -2.09 7.85 -4.50
C ARG A 55 -2.88 8.66 -5.53
N ILE A 56 -4.10 8.25 -5.85
CA ILE A 56 -4.99 8.97 -6.78
C ILE A 56 -5.33 10.35 -6.23
N ARG A 57 -5.75 10.43 -4.97
CA ARG A 57 -6.05 11.71 -4.32
C ARG A 57 -4.83 12.62 -4.27
N ALA A 58 -3.68 12.07 -3.97
CA ALA A 58 -2.41 12.76 -3.95
C ALA A 58 -2.06 13.37 -5.32
N HIS A 59 -2.25 12.60 -6.39
CA HIS A 59 -2.01 13.07 -7.75
C HIS A 59 -2.90 14.27 -8.11
N TYR A 60 -4.20 14.20 -7.81
CA TYR A 60 -5.12 15.31 -8.07
C TYR A 60 -4.80 16.55 -7.24
N LYS A 61 -4.36 16.37 -6.00
CA LYS A 61 -3.93 17.48 -5.15
C LYS A 61 -2.72 18.20 -5.74
N ILE A 62 -1.71 17.46 -6.20
CA ILE A 62 -0.51 18.03 -6.84
C ILE A 62 -0.88 18.75 -8.14
N GLU A 63 -1.73 18.15 -8.94
CA GLU A 63 -2.18 18.76 -10.20
C GLU A 63 -2.95 20.07 -9.96
N ARG A 64 -3.77 20.10 -8.91
CA ARG A 64 -4.44 21.34 -8.47
C ARG A 64 -3.45 22.42 -8.05
N MET A 65 -2.42 22.05 -7.28
CA MET A 65 -1.35 22.98 -6.89
C MET A 65 -0.64 23.57 -8.11
N ARG A 66 -0.37 22.77 -9.14
CA ARG A 66 0.20 23.26 -10.41
C ARG A 66 -0.70 24.25 -11.12
N LYS A 67 -2.01 24.02 -11.13
CA LYS A 67 -3.00 24.93 -11.75
C LYS A 67 -3.14 26.25 -10.99
N ASP A 68 -3.00 26.22 -9.67
CA ASP A 68 -3.11 27.42 -8.81
C ASP A 68 -1.84 28.27 -8.81
N ALA A 69 -0.91 28.02 -9.72
CA ALA A 69 0.35 28.75 -9.88
C ALA A 69 1.24 28.76 -8.62
N VAL A 70 1.19 27.70 -7.83
CA VAL A 70 2.10 27.45 -6.72
C VAL A 70 3.53 27.25 -7.26
N SER A 71 4.57 27.64 -6.50
CA SER A 71 5.95 27.50 -6.95
C SER A 71 6.30 26.03 -7.26
N GLU A 72 7.20 25.83 -8.24
CA GLU A 72 7.66 24.49 -8.61
C GLU A 72 8.33 23.75 -7.46
N GLU A 73 9.01 24.48 -6.57
CA GLU A 73 9.62 23.94 -5.37
C GLU A 73 8.59 23.36 -4.40
N GLU A 74 7.51 24.09 -4.14
CA GLU A 74 6.42 23.63 -3.27
C GLU A 74 5.71 22.40 -3.86
N VAL A 75 5.52 22.36 -5.17
CA VAL A 75 4.94 21.21 -5.87
C VAL A 75 5.86 20.00 -5.75
N ALA A 76 7.15 20.16 -5.98
CA ALA A 76 8.14 19.09 -5.86
C ALA A 76 8.24 18.57 -4.42
N GLU A 77 8.21 19.45 -3.43
CA GLU A 77 8.19 19.10 -2.01
C GLU A 77 6.93 18.29 -1.65
N ALA A 78 5.76 18.74 -2.08
CA ALA A 78 4.50 18.03 -1.86
C ALA A 78 4.52 16.63 -2.49
N ALA A 79 5.04 16.49 -3.70
CA ALA A 79 5.16 15.21 -4.39
C ALA A 79 6.10 14.25 -3.64
N ARG A 80 7.23 14.74 -3.17
CA ARG A 80 8.21 13.97 -2.41
C ARG A 80 7.64 13.50 -1.07
N ARG A 81 6.96 14.39 -0.35
CA ARG A 81 6.28 14.07 0.90
C ARG A 81 5.24 12.98 0.70
N GLN A 82 4.42 13.07 -0.33
CA GLN A 82 3.40 12.06 -0.64
C GLN A 82 4.00 10.71 -0.98
N GLY A 83 5.10 10.68 -1.72
CA GLY A 83 5.84 9.47 -2.02
C GLY A 83 6.34 8.77 -0.75
N LEU A 84 6.89 9.53 0.19
CA LEU A 84 7.36 9.01 1.48
C LEU A 84 6.22 8.47 2.35
N VAL A 85 5.12 9.20 2.46
CA VAL A 85 3.94 8.78 3.23
C VAL A 85 3.32 7.52 2.62
N SER A 86 3.20 7.44 1.29
CA SER A 86 2.71 6.25 0.61
C SER A 86 3.61 5.04 0.84
N SER A 87 4.92 5.23 0.84
CA SER A 87 5.90 4.17 1.12
C SER A 87 5.77 3.67 2.56
N ILE A 88 5.62 4.56 3.54
CA ILE A 88 5.42 4.21 4.94
C ILE A 88 4.14 3.37 5.10
N PHE A 89 3.04 3.82 4.53
CA PHE A 89 1.76 3.12 4.59
C PHE A 89 1.85 1.73 3.95
N SER A 90 2.46 1.63 2.77
CA SER A 90 2.63 0.37 2.05
C SER A 90 3.46 -0.64 2.84
N ASN A 91 4.60 -0.20 3.38
CA ASN A 91 5.49 -1.07 4.16
C ASN A 91 4.86 -1.50 5.49
N ALA A 92 4.18 -0.58 6.18
CA ALA A 92 3.47 -0.90 7.43
C ALA A 92 2.35 -1.91 7.19
N SER A 93 1.56 -1.72 6.14
CA SER A 93 0.46 -2.61 5.78
C SER A 93 0.96 -4.00 5.39
N ALA A 94 2.00 -4.07 4.57
CA ALA A 94 2.60 -5.34 4.14
C ALA A 94 3.21 -6.09 5.33
N GLY A 95 3.94 -5.40 6.20
CA GLY A 95 4.54 -6.00 7.40
C GLY A 95 3.47 -6.54 8.35
N PHE A 96 2.43 -5.76 8.61
CA PHE A 96 1.33 -6.17 9.47
C PHE A 96 0.57 -7.38 8.89
N TYR A 97 0.28 -7.35 7.59
CA TYR A 97 -0.39 -8.46 6.91
C TYR A 97 0.43 -9.76 6.99
N LEU A 98 1.74 -9.69 6.76
CA LEU A 98 2.63 -10.84 6.85
C LEU A 98 2.75 -11.38 8.27
N LEU A 99 2.72 -10.51 9.29
CA LEU A 99 2.66 -10.95 10.69
C LEU A 99 1.37 -11.71 10.98
N LEU A 100 0.23 -11.21 10.51
CA LEU A 100 -1.05 -11.91 10.64
C LEU A 100 -1.03 -13.27 9.95
N LEU A 101 -0.46 -13.33 8.74
CA LEU A 101 -0.28 -14.60 8.03
C LEU A 101 0.58 -15.59 8.82
N SER A 102 1.68 -15.12 9.41
CA SER A 102 2.56 -15.95 10.26
C SER A 102 1.79 -16.57 11.43
N VAL A 103 0.96 -15.78 12.10
CA VAL A 103 0.12 -16.26 13.21
C VAL A 103 -0.90 -17.29 12.70
N VAL A 104 -1.55 -17.02 11.58
CA VAL A 104 -2.54 -17.94 10.99
C VAL A 104 -1.90 -19.27 10.59
N PHE A 105 -0.72 -19.24 9.96
CA PHE A 105 0.00 -20.46 9.62
C PHE A 105 0.44 -21.26 10.85
N LEU A 106 0.88 -20.57 11.89
CA LEU A 106 1.31 -21.22 13.12
C LEU A 106 0.18 -22.04 13.78
N PHE A 107 -1.05 -21.51 13.78
CA PHE A 107 -2.23 -22.17 14.35
C PHE A 107 -3.01 -23.02 13.34
N SER A 108 -2.57 -23.10 12.08
CA SER A 108 -3.22 -23.92 11.07
C SER A 108 -2.79 -25.40 11.17
N HIS A 109 -3.59 -26.28 10.57
CA HIS A 109 -3.27 -27.71 10.46
C HIS A 109 -2.62 -28.07 9.11
N ILE A 110 -2.04 -27.08 8.44
CA ILE A 110 -1.40 -27.26 7.12
C ILE A 110 -0.08 -28.02 7.32
N LYS A 111 0.22 -28.95 6.41
CA LYS A 111 1.51 -29.61 6.34
C LYS A 111 2.60 -28.54 6.07
N ASP A 112 3.74 -28.68 6.73
CA ASP A 112 4.87 -27.73 6.63
C ASP A 112 4.55 -26.29 7.11
N LYS A 113 3.61 -26.14 8.06
CA LYS A 113 3.19 -24.86 8.63
C LYS A 113 4.37 -24.03 9.19
N TYR A 114 5.39 -24.69 9.75
CA TYR A 114 6.55 -24.00 10.30
C TYR A 114 7.41 -23.34 9.23
N ILE A 115 7.49 -23.93 8.03
CA ILE A 115 8.20 -23.33 6.89
C ILE A 115 7.47 -22.07 6.44
N TYR A 116 6.15 -22.15 6.24
CA TYR A 116 5.32 -21.00 5.84
C TYR A 116 5.34 -19.88 6.91
N THR A 117 5.25 -20.24 8.17
CA THR A 117 5.36 -19.31 9.30
C THR A 117 6.72 -18.62 9.29
N GLY A 118 7.81 -19.36 9.12
CA GLY A 118 9.16 -18.82 9.07
C GLY A 118 9.37 -17.86 7.90
N ILE A 119 8.94 -18.23 6.70
CA ILE A 119 9.05 -17.38 5.50
C ILE A 119 8.25 -16.08 5.69
N SER A 120 7.01 -16.18 6.15
CA SER A 120 6.16 -15.01 6.39
C SER A 120 6.74 -14.09 7.46
N ALA A 121 7.30 -14.64 8.53
CA ALA A 121 7.94 -13.88 9.60
C ALA A 121 9.18 -13.13 9.10
N VAL A 122 10.03 -13.78 8.31
CA VAL A 122 11.24 -13.15 7.72
C VAL A 122 10.85 -12.01 6.79
N LEU A 123 9.85 -12.22 5.92
CA LEU A 123 9.34 -11.17 5.04
C LEU A 123 8.74 -10.01 5.83
N ALA A 124 8.01 -10.29 6.91
CA ALA A 124 7.47 -9.26 7.79
C ALA A 124 8.57 -8.40 8.41
N LEU A 125 9.66 -9.02 8.89
CA LEU A 125 10.81 -8.32 9.43
C LEU A 125 11.50 -7.44 8.37
N CYS A 126 11.60 -7.90 7.12
CA CYS A 126 12.12 -7.11 6.01
C CYS A 126 11.27 -5.85 5.77
N PHE A 127 9.95 -5.98 5.74
CA PHE A 127 9.05 -4.83 5.57
C PHE A 127 9.08 -3.88 6.76
N ILE A 128 9.23 -4.38 7.99
CA ILE A 128 9.41 -3.54 9.17
C ILE A 128 10.73 -2.76 9.08
N GLY A 129 11.80 -3.39 8.62
CA GLY A 129 13.07 -2.71 8.36
C GLY A 129 12.94 -1.59 7.31
N LEU A 130 12.25 -1.86 6.20
CA LEU A 130 11.93 -0.86 5.19
C LEU A 130 11.06 0.27 5.74
N LEU A 131 10.12 -0.05 6.62
CA LEU A 131 9.28 0.94 7.31
C LEU A 131 10.11 1.88 8.17
N VAL A 132 11.02 1.34 8.99
CA VAL A 132 11.93 2.13 9.82
C VAL A 132 12.79 3.05 8.96
N PHE A 133 13.32 2.53 7.87
CA PHE A 133 14.11 3.32 6.90
C PHE A 133 13.29 4.46 6.30
N SER A 134 12.05 4.20 5.90
CA SER A 134 11.15 5.20 5.34
C SER A 134 10.79 6.29 6.36
N ILE A 135 10.55 5.91 7.62
CA ILE A 135 10.27 6.85 8.71
C ILE A 135 11.50 7.74 8.98
N ARG A 136 12.71 7.17 8.97
CA ARG A 136 13.94 7.94 9.13
C ARG A 136 14.12 8.95 8.00
N ASN A 137 13.84 8.56 6.77
CA ASN A 137 13.90 9.46 5.62
C ASN A 137 12.88 10.59 5.74
N LEU A 138 11.66 10.29 6.18
CA LEU A 138 10.64 11.31 6.41
C LEU A 138 11.06 12.30 7.50
N LYS A 139 11.63 11.82 8.61
CA LYS A 139 12.15 12.67 9.68
C LYS A 139 13.28 13.59 9.18
N ARG A 140 14.19 13.07 8.36
CA ARG A 140 15.25 13.88 7.73
C ARG A 140 14.66 14.97 6.84
N PHE A 141 13.64 14.63 6.06
CA PHE A 141 12.96 15.58 5.19
C PHE A 141 12.35 16.76 5.98
N TYR A 142 11.74 16.49 7.12
CA TYR A 142 11.15 17.53 7.97
C TYR A 142 12.17 18.34 8.79
N ARG A 143 13.38 17.85 8.98
CA ARG A 143 14.45 18.59 9.67
C ARG A 143 15.17 19.58 8.77
N LEU A 144 15.00 19.46 7.49
CA LEU A 144 15.54 20.38 6.49
C LEU A 144 14.59 21.55 6.25
#